data_78ff33737b8cdfa45cfdfc750bfc48e7
#
_entry.id   78ff33737b8cdfa45cfdfc750bfc48e7
#
_cell.length_a   1.000
_cell.length_b   1.000
_cell.length_c   1.000
_cell.angle_alpha   90.00
_cell.angle_beta   90.00
_cell.angle_gamma   90.00
#
_symmetry.space_group_name_H-M   'P 1'
#
loop_
_entity.id
_entity.type
_entity.pdbx_description
1 polymer ?
#
loop_
_entity_poly.entity_id
_entity_poly.type
_entity_poly.pdbx_seq_one_letter_code
_entity_poly.pdbx_strand_id
1 'polypeptide(L)'
;MCREYSVSEAKRAIRARIRTLREASVGCDSLPVVRRIRELDLWEQASTVLLYHPLKGEVDLGALFRSPGKRIALPLVEGDNLLLKEYVPGTLVRGYAGIMEPPVSAPDIEPSEIDFAIIPGVAFDPMCHRLGRGRGFYDRLLTGLQCPLAGVAYSWQMVEAGPTDPWDIRLYLVVTDSDCYSVR
;
A
#
# COMPACT_ATOMS: atom_id res chain seq x y z
N MET A 1 -35.74 11.83 -3.66
CA MET A 1 -34.95 11.52 -4.90
C MET A 1 -33.49 11.40 -4.46
N CYS A 2 -32.99 10.17 -4.20
CA CYS A 2 -31.55 9.93 -3.92
C CYS A 2 -30.79 10.21 -5.20
N ARG A 3 -29.83 11.15 -5.17
CA ARG A 3 -28.85 11.30 -6.24
C ARG A 3 -27.98 10.04 -6.27
N GLU A 4 -28.06 9.25 -7.31
CA GLU A 4 -27.05 8.23 -7.60
C GLU A 4 -25.74 8.97 -7.95
N TYR A 5 -24.78 8.93 -7.06
CA TYR A 5 -23.43 9.42 -7.34
C TYR A 5 -22.73 8.45 -8.29
N SER A 6 -22.04 8.97 -9.29
CA SER A 6 -21.13 8.14 -10.07
C SER A 6 -20.03 7.56 -9.20
N VAL A 7 -19.46 6.39 -9.56
CA VAL A 7 -18.32 5.77 -8.85
C VAL A 7 -17.19 6.79 -8.67
N SER A 8 -16.91 7.61 -9.67
CA SER A 8 -15.88 8.65 -9.62
C SER A 8 -16.17 9.73 -8.58
N GLU A 9 -17.42 10.19 -8.47
CA GLU A 9 -17.82 11.19 -7.45
C GLU A 9 -17.73 10.61 -6.03
N ALA A 10 -18.17 9.35 -5.84
CA ALA A 10 -18.06 8.66 -4.58
C ALA A 10 -16.57 8.46 -4.18
N LYS A 11 -15.70 8.03 -5.10
CA LYS A 11 -14.24 7.94 -4.87
C LYS A 11 -13.64 9.30 -4.47
N ARG A 12 -14.08 10.38 -5.11
CA ARG A 12 -13.62 11.75 -4.78
C ARG A 12 -14.06 12.19 -3.38
N ALA A 13 -15.31 11.93 -3.01
CA ALA A 13 -15.85 12.26 -1.69
C ALA A 13 -15.10 11.52 -0.58
N ILE A 14 -14.83 10.22 -0.73
CA ILE A 14 -14.05 9.44 0.23
C ILE A 14 -12.63 10.00 0.35
N ARG A 15 -11.94 10.29 -0.76
CA ARG A 15 -10.59 10.89 -0.70
C ARG A 15 -10.58 12.22 0.08
N ALA A 16 -11.60 13.06 -0.10
CA ALA A 16 -11.74 14.32 0.63
C ALA A 16 -11.93 14.08 2.13
N ARG A 17 -12.85 13.18 2.52
CA ARG A 17 -13.10 12.80 3.91
C ARG A 17 -11.83 12.26 4.58
N ILE A 18 -11.13 11.30 3.93
CA ILE A 18 -9.92 10.69 4.49
C ILE A 18 -8.79 11.72 4.64
N ARG A 19 -8.69 12.69 3.73
CA ARG A 19 -7.72 13.78 3.87
C ARG A 19 -7.95 14.59 5.15
N THR A 20 -9.20 14.96 5.46
CA THR A 20 -9.55 15.66 6.70
C THR A 20 -9.22 14.81 7.93
N LEU A 21 -9.56 13.52 7.91
CA LEU A 21 -9.23 12.61 9.02
C LEU A 21 -7.72 12.47 9.21
N ARG A 22 -6.95 12.41 8.14
CA ARG A 22 -5.47 12.36 8.19
C ARG A 22 -4.87 13.60 8.86
N GLU A 23 -5.40 14.78 8.58
CA GLU A 23 -4.96 16.03 9.19
C GLU A 23 -5.24 16.06 10.69
N ALA A 24 -6.34 15.43 11.13
CA ALA A 24 -6.71 15.32 12.54
C ALA A 24 -5.95 14.20 13.28
N SER A 25 -5.44 13.18 12.55
CA SER A 25 -4.82 11.96 13.11
C SER A 25 -3.29 12.11 13.15
N VAL A 26 -2.79 13.15 13.82
CA VAL A 26 -1.36 13.36 13.99
C VAL A 26 -0.81 12.43 15.07
N GLY A 27 0.29 11.71 14.75
CA GLY A 27 1.00 10.87 15.73
C GLY A 27 0.44 9.46 15.90
N CYS A 28 -0.31 8.93 14.91
CA CYS A 28 -0.69 7.51 14.92
C CYS A 28 0.55 6.61 14.98
N ASP A 29 0.50 5.59 15.85
CA ASP A 29 1.56 4.62 16.00
C ASP A 29 1.43 3.52 14.93
N SER A 30 2.49 3.31 14.16
CA SER A 30 2.57 2.25 13.15
C SER A 30 2.97 0.88 13.72
N LEU A 31 3.48 0.84 14.96
CA LEU A 31 3.98 -0.41 15.56
C LEU A 31 2.94 -1.53 15.65
N PRO A 32 1.65 -1.27 16.00
CA PRO A 32 0.63 -2.31 16.01
C PRO A 32 0.43 -2.95 14.61
N VAL A 33 0.43 -2.14 13.54
CA VAL A 33 0.33 -2.64 12.16
C VAL A 33 1.55 -3.49 11.81
N VAL A 34 2.76 -2.98 12.08
CA VAL A 34 4.03 -3.69 11.82
C VAL A 34 4.08 -5.02 12.55
N ARG A 35 3.64 -5.07 13.82
CA ARG A 35 3.59 -6.31 14.59
C ARG A 35 2.65 -7.33 13.94
N ARG A 36 1.41 -6.93 13.59
CA ARG A 36 0.46 -7.81 12.91
C ARG A 36 0.99 -8.33 11.58
N ILE A 37 1.68 -7.49 10.80
CA ILE A 37 2.32 -7.95 9.55
C ILE A 37 3.33 -9.06 9.84
N ARG A 38 4.17 -8.90 10.87
CA ARG A 38 5.18 -9.91 11.24
C ARG A 38 4.58 -11.23 11.73
N GLU A 39 3.35 -11.22 12.22
CA GLU A 39 2.59 -12.38 12.68
C GLU A 39 1.87 -13.12 11.53
N LEU A 40 1.88 -12.59 10.30
CA LEU A 40 1.28 -13.25 9.15
C LEU A 40 2.18 -14.37 8.61
N ASP A 41 1.63 -15.54 8.36
CA ASP A 41 2.33 -16.63 7.67
C ASP A 41 2.87 -16.18 6.30
N LEU A 42 2.12 -15.33 5.59
CA LEU A 42 2.54 -14.73 4.32
C LEU A 42 3.82 -13.92 4.46
N TRP A 43 3.98 -13.18 5.55
CA TRP A 43 5.21 -12.45 5.84
C TRP A 43 6.34 -13.41 6.19
N GLU A 44 6.09 -14.39 7.03
CA GLU A 44 7.09 -15.34 7.49
C GLU A 44 7.69 -16.12 6.30
N GLN A 45 6.84 -16.64 5.41
CA GLN A 45 7.23 -17.48 4.28
C GLN A 45 7.85 -16.71 3.11
N ALA A 46 7.54 -15.43 2.94
CA ALA A 46 8.05 -14.62 1.84
C ALA A 46 9.55 -14.36 1.96
N SER A 47 10.28 -14.55 0.87
CA SER A 47 11.70 -14.18 0.73
C SER A 47 11.86 -12.78 0.15
N THR A 48 11.11 -12.46 -0.90
CA THR A 48 11.12 -11.13 -1.55
C THR A 48 9.78 -10.42 -1.31
N VAL A 49 9.83 -9.27 -0.66
CA VAL A 49 8.62 -8.52 -0.28
C VAL A 49 8.61 -7.13 -0.89
N LEU A 50 7.51 -6.80 -1.56
CA LEU A 50 7.27 -5.42 -2.00
C LEU A 50 6.71 -4.61 -0.83
N LEU A 51 7.41 -3.54 -0.48
CA LEU A 51 6.97 -2.51 0.45
C LEU A 51 6.85 -1.16 -0.26
N TYR A 52 6.50 -0.13 0.48
CA TYR A 52 6.53 1.26 0.03
C TYR A 52 7.22 2.16 1.05
N HIS A 53 7.80 3.27 0.60
CA HIS A 53 8.26 4.31 1.53
C HIS A 53 7.07 5.21 1.89
N PRO A 54 6.75 5.38 3.20
CA PRO A 54 5.52 6.04 3.61
C PRO A 54 5.56 7.54 3.32
N LEU A 55 4.44 8.07 2.86
CA LEU A 55 4.15 9.48 2.88
C LEU A 55 3.60 9.90 4.26
N LYS A 56 3.61 11.19 4.55
CA LYS A 56 3.03 11.72 5.80
C LYS A 56 1.59 11.22 5.98
N GLY A 57 1.34 10.55 7.11
CA GLY A 57 0.03 10.00 7.47
C GLY A 57 -0.31 8.65 6.81
N GLU A 58 0.67 7.99 6.20
CA GLU A 58 0.61 6.56 5.88
C GLU A 58 1.29 5.75 6.99
N VAL A 59 0.99 4.47 7.06
CA VAL A 59 1.63 3.55 8.01
C VAL A 59 3.12 3.47 7.70
N ASP A 60 3.95 3.74 8.71
CA ASP A 60 5.41 3.66 8.57
C ASP A 60 5.87 2.20 8.66
N LEU A 61 6.38 1.69 7.55
CA LEU A 61 6.92 0.34 7.39
C LEU A 61 8.46 0.28 7.59
N GLY A 62 9.11 1.37 7.98
CA GLY A 62 10.56 1.45 8.11
C GLY A 62 11.19 0.36 8.97
N ALA A 63 10.47 -0.12 9.99
CA ALA A 63 10.89 -1.23 10.84
C ALA A 63 10.93 -2.60 10.11
N LEU A 64 10.30 -2.71 8.93
CA LEU A 64 10.33 -3.92 8.09
C LEU A 64 11.47 -3.91 7.08
N PHE A 65 12.02 -2.75 6.72
CA PHE A 65 13.03 -2.60 5.67
C PHE A 65 14.34 -3.36 5.97
N ARG A 66 14.61 -3.67 7.23
CA ARG A 66 15.81 -4.40 7.67
C ARG A 66 15.47 -5.74 8.29
N SER A 67 14.39 -6.38 7.84
CA SER A 67 14.00 -7.70 8.34
C SER A 67 15.01 -8.76 7.88
N PRO A 68 15.62 -9.51 8.80
CA PRO A 68 16.61 -10.52 8.45
C PRO A 68 16.04 -11.57 7.47
N GLY A 69 16.84 -11.96 6.49
CA GLY A 69 16.48 -12.99 5.51
C GLY A 69 15.47 -12.55 4.45
N LYS A 70 15.10 -11.25 4.41
CA LYS A 70 14.17 -10.74 3.40
C LYS A 70 14.85 -9.77 2.44
N ARG A 71 14.59 -9.96 1.17
CA ARG A 71 14.90 -9.02 0.09
C ARG A 71 13.72 -8.05 -0.06
N ILE A 72 13.96 -6.77 0.09
CA ILE A 72 12.91 -5.75 0.05
C ILE A 72 12.91 -5.05 -1.30
N ALA A 73 11.78 -5.07 -1.98
CA ALA A 73 11.50 -4.27 -3.16
C ALA A 73 10.81 -2.97 -2.75
N LEU A 74 11.23 -1.85 -3.33
CA LEU A 74 10.53 -0.57 -3.25
C LEU A 74 10.21 -0.06 -4.66
N PRO A 75 9.07 0.63 -4.85
CA PRO A 75 8.75 1.22 -6.13
C PRO A 75 9.62 2.46 -6.42
N LEU A 76 10.03 2.59 -7.66
CA LEU A 76 10.62 3.79 -8.28
C LEU A 76 9.65 4.29 -9.35
N VAL A 77 9.30 5.58 -9.31
CA VAL A 77 8.43 6.16 -10.35
C VAL A 77 9.21 6.41 -11.63
N GLU A 78 8.75 5.81 -12.72
CA GLU A 78 9.27 6.04 -14.07
C GLU A 78 8.10 6.38 -15.02
N GLY A 79 8.00 7.64 -15.39
CA GLY A 79 6.88 8.15 -16.19
C GLY A 79 5.55 7.91 -15.46
N ASP A 80 4.68 7.12 -16.08
CA ASP A 80 3.38 6.73 -15.51
C ASP A 80 3.40 5.36 -14.80
N ASN A 81 4.56 4.70 -14.72
CA ASN A 81 4.69 3.37 -14.16
C ASN A 81 5.52 3.35 -12.86
N LEU A 82 5.48 2.20 -12.19
CA LEU A 82 6.36 1.88 -11.07
C LEU A 82 7.28 0.74 -11.50
N LEU A 83 8.59 0.99 -11.45
CA LEU A 83 9.61 -0.05 -11.49
C LEU A 83 9.84 -0.56 -10.08
N LEU A 84 10.16 -1.82 -9.94
CA LEU A 84 10.55 -2.40 -8.65
C LEU A 84 12.06 -2.48 -8.57
N LYS A 85 12.60 -1.88 -7.51
CA LYS A 85 14.04 -1.84 -7.25
C LYS A 85 14.34 -2.40 -5.87
N GLU A 86 15.48 -3.05 -5.74
CA GLU A 86 15.94 -3.55 -4.45
C GLU A 86 16.28 -2.40 -3.51
N TYR A 87 15.77 -2.49 -2.29
CA TYR A 87 16.14 -1.56 -1.23
C TYR A 87 17.53 -1.89 -0.71
N VAL A 88 18.45 -0.94 -0.87
CA VAL A 88 19.78 -0.98 -0.26
C VAL A 88 19.83 0.07 0.85
N PRO A 89 20.14 -0.31 2.11
CA PRO A 89 20.18 0.63 3.22
C PRO A 89 21.10 1.83 2.98
N GLY A 90 20.57 3.04 3.21
CA GLY A 90 21.34 4.29 3.08
C GLY A 90 21.45 4.84 1.66
N THR A 91 20.83 4.21 0.65
CA THR A 91 20.93 4.65 -0.75
C THR A 91 19.70 5.41 -1.26
N LEU A 92 18.60 5.44 -0.50
CA LEU A 92 17.38 6.11 -0.95
C LEU A 92 17.64 7.59 -1.28
N VAL A 93 17.04 8.01 -2.37
CA VAL A 93 17.08 9.39 -2.87
C VAL A 93 15.68 10.00 -2.87
N ARG A 94 15.60 11.33 -2.85
CA ARG A 94 14.31 12.01 -2.95
C ARG A 94 13.84 11.98 -4.41
N GLY A 95 12.77 11.26 -4.68
CA GLY A 95 12.18 11.07 -5.98
C GLY A 95 10.84 11.79 -6.17
N TYR A 96 9.92 11.13 -6.87
CA TYR A 96 8.62 11.67 -7.25
C TYR A 96 7.81 12.15 -6.03
N ALA A 97 7.25 13.36 -6.14
CA ALA A 97 6.44 13.99 -5.07
C ALA A 97 7.13 14.06 -3.68
N GLY A 98 8.46 13.98 -3.65
CA GLY A 98 9.26 14.02 -2.41
C GLY A 98 9.32 12.69 -1.66
N ILE A 99 8.85 11.60 -2.25
CA ILE A 99 8.97 10.24 -1.71
C ILE A 99 10.45 9.83 -1.74
N MET A 100 10.88 9.08 -0.73
CA MET A 100 12.20 8.46 -0.77
C MET A 100 12.11 7.17 -1.58
N GLU A 101 12.88 7.09 -2.66
CA GLU A 101 12.87 6.00 -3.64
C GLU A 101 14.27 5.40 -3.78
N PRO A 102 14.40 4.13 -4.18
CA PRO A 102 15.69 3.59 -4.60
C PRO A 102 16.26 4.39 -5.76
N PRO A 103 17.59 4.55 -5.87
CA PRO A 103 18.19 5.18 -7.04
C PRO A 103 17.97 4.30 -8.29
N VAL A 104 17.97 4.92 -9.48
CA VAL A 104 17.83 4.20 -10.77
C VAL A 104 18.87 3.08 -10.91
N SER A 105 20.07 3.27 -10.35
CA SER A 105 21.15 2.29 -10.36
C SER A 105 20.97 1.11 -9.39
N ALA A 106 19.95 1.13 -8.52
CA ALA A 106 19.66 -0.01 -7.66
C ALA A 106 19.24 -1.23 -8.51
N PRO A 107 19.54 -2.47 -8.05
CA PRO A 107 19.15 -3.67 -8.79
C PRO A 107 17.66 -3.72 -9.08
N ASP A 108 17.31 -4.16 -10.28
CA ASP A 108 15.92 -4.41 -10.65
C ASP A 108 15.38 -5.65 -9.93
N ILE A 109 14.10 -5.64 -9.65
CA ILE A 109 13.33 -6.80 -9.18
C ILE A 109 12.15 -6.96 -10.14
N GLU A 110 12.05 -8.15 -10.73
CA GLU A 110 10.91 -8.44 -11.59
C GLU A 110 9.64 -8.67 -10.76
N PRO A 111 8.45 -8.27 -11.22
CA PRO A 111 7.19 -8.53 -10.52
C PRO A 111 6.98 -10.00 -10.14
N SER A 112 7.50 -10.93 -10.95
CA SER A 112 7.43 -12.38 -10.71
C SER A 112 8.31 -12.87 -9.55
N GLU A 113 9.27 -12.07 -9.09
CA GLU A 113 10.13 -12.40 -7.95
C GLU A 113 9.48 -12.03 -6.59
N ILE A 114 8.34 -11.31 -6.61
CA ILE A 114 7.67 -10.88 -5.38
C ILE A 114 6.81 -12.01 -4.82
N ASP A 115 7.11 -12.43 -3.59
CA ASP A 115 6.35 -13.45 -2.86
C ASP A 115 5.17 -12.87 -2.09
N PHE A 116 5.29 -11.61 -1.64
CA PHE A 116 4.26 -10.92 -0.88
C PHE A 116 4.36 -9.41 -1.11
N ALA A 117 3.24 -8.73 -1.29
CA ALA A 117 3.22 -7.28 -1.54
C ALA A 117 2.36 -6.53 -0.51
N ILE A 118 2.94 -5.50 0.09
CA ILE A 118 2.25 -4.58 1.00
C ILE A 118 1.99 -3.27 0.28
N ILE A 119 0.71 -2.93 0.14
CA ILE A 119 0.22 -1.89 -0.76
C ILE A 119 -0.39 -0.72 0.03
N PRO A 120 0.03 0.53 -0.24
CA PRO A 120 -0.59 1.71 0.39
C PRO A 120 -1.94 2.03 -0.25
N GLY A 121 -2.77 2.73 0.52
CA GLY A 121 -4.05 3.24 0.02
C GLY A 121 -4.51 4.50 0.75
N VAL A 122 -5.49 5.17 0.19
CA VAL A 122 -6.19 6.28 0.84
C VAL A 122 -7.25 5.74 1.80
N ALA A 123 -8.03 4.76 1.34
CA ALA A 123 -9.06 4.08 2.13
C ALA A 123 -9.12 2.61 1.75
N PHE A 124 -9.68 1.81 2.65
CA PHE A 124 -9.95 0.39 2.43
C PHE A 124 -11.32 0.05 3.00
N ASP A 125 -11.89 -1.08 2.59
CA ASP A 125 -13.11 -1.62 3.18
C ASP A 125 -12.91 -3.06 3.71
N PRO A 126 -13.87 -3.58 4.49
CA PRO A 126 -13.79 -4.95 5.03
C PRO A 126 -13.80 -6.04 3.96
N MET A 127 -14.18 -5.72 2.73
CA MET A 127 -14.12 -6.61 1.58
C MET A 127 -12.78 -6.55 0.85
N CYS A 128 -11.80 -5.84 1.44
CA CYS A 128 -10.43 -5.67 0.92
C CYS A 128 -10.34 -4.90 -0.41
N HIS A 129 -11.32 -4.05 -0.71
CA HIS A 129 -11.18 -3.10 -1.79
C HIS A 129 -10.29 -1.93 -1.34
N ARG A 130 -9.50 -1.42 -2.27
CA ARG A 130 -8.55 -0.34 -2.04
C ARG A 130 -8.92 0.90 -2.84
N LEU A 131 -8.97 2.04 -2.20
CA LEU A 131 -9.04 3.34 -2.87
C LEU A 131 -7.63 3.97 -2.91
N GLY A 132 -7.06 4.07 -4.10
CA GLY A 132 -5.78 4.73 -4.33
C GLY A 132 -5.92 6.26 -4.46
N ARG A 133 -4.78 6.93 -4.68
CA ARG A 133 -4.69 8.40 -4.83
C ARG A 133 -5.21 8.93 -6.17
N GLY A 134 -5.54 8.05 -7.13
CA GLY A 134 -6.16 8.40 -8.41
C GLY A 134 -5.17 8.59 -9.57
N ARG A 135 -3.87 8.30 -9.40
CA ARG A 135 -2.86 8.34 -10.49
C ARG A 135 -2.71 7.01 -11.24
N GLY A 136 -3.33 5.94 -10.73
CA GLY A 136 -3.29 4.63 -11.36
C GLY A 136 -1.96 3.86 -11.26
N PHE A 137 -0.94 4.40 -10.60
CA PHE A 137 0.37 3.76 -10.47
C PHE A 137 0.28 2.32 -9.95
N TYR A 138 -0.36 2.15 -8.78
CA TYR A 138 -0.52 0.83 -8.20
C TYR A 138 -1.49 -0.05 -9.00
N ASP A 139 -2.53 0.52 -9.59
CA ASP A 139 -3.50 -0.25 -10.38
C ASP A 139 -2.82 -0.92 -11.59
N ARG A 140 -1.87 -0.23 -12.22
CA ARG A 140 -1.02 -0.81 -13.28
C ARG A 140 -0.01 -1.82 -12.74
N LEU A 141 0.67 -1.51 -11.64
CA LEU A 141 1.65 -2.42 -11.04
C LEU A 141 1.00 -3.74 -10.61
N LEU A 142 -0.15 -3.66 -9.94
CA LEU A 142 -0.82 -4.83 -9.37
C LEU A 142 -1.27 -5.85 -10.43
N THR A 143 -1.53 -5.41 -11.68
CA THR A 143 -1.86 -6.35 -12.78
C THR A 143 -0.71 -7.28 -13.12
N GLY A 144 0.53 -6.90 -12.83
CA GLY A 144 1.73 -7.72 -13.07
C GLY A 144 2.12 -8.61 -11.91
N LEU A 145 1.54 -8.42 -10.72
CA LEU A 145 1.88 -9.21 -9.53
C LEU A 145 1.00 -10.48 -9.44
N GLN A 146 1.64 -11.62 -9.14
CA GLN A 146 0.96 -12.92 -8.96
C GLN A 146 1.05 -13.44 -7.52
N CYS A 147 1.42 -12.58 -6.58
CA CYS A 147 1.55 -12.88 -5.17
C CYS A 147 0.36 -12.37 -4.35
N PRO A 148 0.19 -12.82 -3.09
CA PRO A 148 -0.78 -12.22 -2.18
C PRO A 148 -0.51 -10.74 -1.96
N LEU A 149 -1.59 -9.93 -2.00
CA LEU A 149 -1.57 -8.49 -1.84
C LEU A 149 -2.19 -8.10 -0.50
N ALA A 150 -1.46 -7.40 0.36
CA ALA A 150 -1.97 -6.87 1.62
C ALA A 150 -2.09 -5.34 1.57
N GLY A 151 -3.25 -4.81 1.90
CA GLY A 151 -3.39 -3.39 2.22
C GLY A 151 -2.95 -3.13 3.66
N VAL A 152 -2.38 -1.95 3.91
CA VAL A 152 -2.11 -1.49 5.28
C VAL A 152 -2.68 -0.11 5.50
N ALA A 153 -3.28 0.07 6.66
CA ALA A 153 -4.02 1.27 7.00
C ALA A 153 -4.04 1.51 8.52
N TYR A 154 -4.34 2.71 8.92
CA TYR A 154 -4.91 2.97 10.24
C TYR A 154 -6.42 2.72 10.20
N SER A 155 -7.02 2.34 11.33
CA SER A 155 -8.46 2.04 11.44
C SER A 155 -9.36 3.18 10.94
N TRP A 156 -8.93 4.44 11.08
CA TRP A 156 -9.67 5.59 10.56
C TRP A 156 -9.71 5.67 9.02
N GLN A 157 -8.87 4.90 8.32
CA GLN A 157 -8.90 4.79 6.84
C GLN A 157 -9.90 3.73 6.36
N MET A 158 -10.52 2.97 7.27
CA MET A 158 -11.55 2.00 6.91
C MET A 158 -12.86 2.71 6.59
N VAL A 159 -13.51 2.29 5.52
CA VAL A 159 -14.86 2.72 5.11
C VAL A 159 -15.77 1.51 5.07
N GLU A 160 -17.08 1.71 5.22
CA GLU A 160 -18.07 0.62 5.25
C GLU A 160 -18.08 -0.16 3.92
N ALA A 161 -18.11 0.56 2.80
CA ALA A 161 -18.00 -0.01 1.46
C ALA A 161 -17.30 0.98 0.53
N GLY A 162 -16.27 0.51 -0.17
CA GLY A 162 -15.57 1.29 -1.17
C GLY A 162 -16.29 1.24 -2.52
N PRO A 163 -16.44 2.38 -3.23
CA PRO A 163 -16.91 2.36 -4.61
C PRO A 163 -15.83 1.73 -5.49
N THR A 164 -16.18 0.68 -6.22
CA THR A 164 -15.26 -0.08 -7.07
C THR A 164 -15.62 0.05 -8.54
N ASP A 165 -14.60 0.09 -9.38
CA ASP A 165 -14.72 -0.10 -10.83
C ASP A 165 -14.40 -1.56 -11.19
N PRO A 166 -14.85 -2.09 -12.33
CA PRO A 166 -14.60 -3.48 -12.73
C PRO A 166 -13.12 -3.87 -12.86
N TRP A 167 -12.25 -2.88 -13.01
CA TRP A 167 -10.79 -3.08 -13.13
C TRP A 167 -10.02 -2.88 -11.82
N ASP A 168 -10.70 -2.47 -10.72
CA ASP A 168 -10.05 -2.32 -9.42
C ASP A 168 -9.65 -3.70 -8.88
N ILE A 169 -8.35 -3.86 -8.58
CA ILE A 169 -7.82 -5.12 -8.05
C ILE A 169 -8.13 -5.21 -6.57
N ARG A 170 -8.81 -6.28 -6.20
CA ARG A 170 -9.13 -6.62 -4.82
C ARG A 170 -7.90 -7.21 -4.14
N LEU A 171 -7.62 -6.76 -2.93
CA LEU A 171 -6.52 -7.30 -2.13
C LEU A 171 -6.94 -8.61 -1.45
N TYR A 172 -5.96 -9.40 -1.06
CA TYR A 172 -6.18 -10.63 -0.29
C TYR A 172 -6.55 -10.33 1.17
N LEU A 173 -5.87 -9.32 1.77
CA LEU A 173 -6.16 -8.89 3.15
C LEU A 173 -5.88 -7.39 3.33
N VAL A 174 -6.41 -6.82 4.43
CA VAL A 174 -6.09 -5.48 4.92
C VAL A 174 -5.73 -5.57 6.38
N VAL A 175 -4.55 -5.05 6.74
CA VAL A 175 -4.06 -5.00 8.13
C VAL A 175 -4.17 -3.57 8.65
N THR A 176 -4.80 -3.41 9.81
CA THR A 176 -4.91 -2.14 10.51
C THR A 176 -4.23 -2.20 11.88
N ASP A 177 -4.18 -1.06 12.56
CA ASP A 177 -3.73 -0.97 13.96
C ASP A 177 -4.63 -1.75 14.93
N SER A 178 -5.91 -1.98 14.58
CA SER A 178 -6.88 -2.69 15.42
C SER A 178 -7.22 -4.10 14.93
N ASP A 179 -7.32 -4.31 13.60
CA ASP A 179 -7.89 -5.52 13.01
C ASP A 179 -7.14 -6.01 11.77
N CYS A 180 -7.47 -7.25 11.35
CA CYS A 180 -7.06 -7.81 10.08
C CYS A 180 -8.31 -8.32 9.34
N TYR A 181 -8.56 -7.80 8.16
CA TYR A 181 -9.66 -8.18 7.28
C TYR A 181 -9.14 -9.07 6.17
N SER A 182 -9.82 -10.15 5.85
CA SER A 182 -9.41 -11.03 4.73
C SER A 182 -10.63 -11.53 3.95
N VAL A 183 -10.45 -11.71 2.68
CA VAL A 183 -11.42 -12.39 1.83
C VAL A 183 -11.08 -13.88 1.81
N ARG A 184 -12.04 -14.68 2.21
CA ARG A 184 -11.99 -16.14 2.11
C ARG A 184 -12.37 -16.60 0.71
#